data_9bf9137917b838d3fb7d12a1800f27cc
#
_entry.id   9bf9137917b838d3fb7d12a1800f27cc
#
_cell.length_a   1.000
_cell.length_b   1.000
_cell.length_c   1.000
_cell.angle_alpha   90.00
_cell.angle_beta   90.00
_cell.angle_gamma   90.00
#
_symmetry.space_group_name_H-M   'P 1'
#
loop_
_entity.id
_entity.type
_entity.pdbx_description
1 polymer ?
#
loop_
_entity_poly.entity_id
_entity_poly.type
_entity_poly.pdbx_seq_one_letter_code
_entity_poly.pdbx_strand_id
1 'polypeptide(L)'
;VGQTQWRGGRIVPDGSKFAISQADEHATACENIHQGGIVQTQKGDWYALLMQDFHSVGRTVTLAPITWKEGWPMLGLEGNLGRAPRTWLKPDIDGTENIAPHPAYERNEDFNGKQLGRVWQWNHNPEEKYWRLKGGRLQITTQPAEQFMWARNTLTQRAIGPRSTSTVELYTGKLKEGDVAGLGTLNIPCSWIGVVKENKSLTLRCFEQLTNDTIDTPVTLGKEGRIWLQIVGDYDNNSLHYCYSTDGVEFKQVGREMPLSYQLTTFQGSRNSLFAFNKNGKMGGIAEFDNFTCVEHDADRSDNIPYNKLFRIINLATDRPMFAMPHGLVHDTEPVRGTPHGSAKAQQGGRHDVFRLIDRGNGKVLLQCEDGRYLFVSGLGLPGDVRLTNDINLAEEFLWQDYLNHEFMLMSTRTHTYIGKSPTTGSPYSMDFKGADPARKNGAVFRWEE
;
A
#
# COMPACT_ATOMS: atom_id res chain seq x y z
N VAL A 1 6.66 -15.22 -27.71
CA VAL A 1 6.98 -13.79 -27.68
C VAL A 1 7.65 -13.54 -26.35
N GLY A 2 8.94 -13.25 -26.37
CA GLY A 2 9.69 -12.91 -25.16
C GLY A 2 9.14 -11.62 -24.54
N GLN A 3 9.06 -11.59 -23.24
CA GLN A 3 8.71 -10.36 -22.50
C GLN A 3 9.93 -9.44 -22.49
N THR A 4 9.69 -8.15 -22.67
CA THR A 4 10.73 -7.15 -22.52
C THR A 4 10.76 -6.71 -21.07
N GLN A 5 11.92 -6.71 -20.48
CA GLN A 5 12.14 -6.34 -19.11
C GLN A 5 13.21 -5.24 -19.00
N TRP A 6 13.21 -4.55 -17.85
CA TRP A 6 14.21 -3.55 -17.53
C TRP A 6 15.42 -4.18 -16.86
N ARG A 7 16.63 -3.89 -17.31
CA ARG A 7 17.86 -4.37 -16.71
C ARG A 7 18.88 -3.25 -16.60
N GLY A 8 19.30 -2.93 -15.40
CA GLY A 8 20.22 -1.82 -15.15
C GLY A 8 19.70 -0.49 -15.72
N GLY A 9 18.38 -0.31 -15.72
CA GLY A 9 17.70 0.83 -16.32
C GLY A 9 17.42 0.75 -17.81
N ARG A 10 17.93 -0.26 -18.51
CA ARG A 10 17.71 -0.46 -19.96
C ARG A 10 16.56 -1.42 -20.21
N ILE A 11 15.85 -1.21 -21.31
CA ILE A 11 14.90 -2.18 -21.83
C ILE A 11 15.70 -3.33 -22.46
N VAL A 12 15.49 -4.56 -21.99
CA VAL A 12 16.17 -5.74 -22.51
C VAL A 12 15.16 -6.85 -22.79
N PRO A 13 15.46 -7.78 -23.72
CA PRO A 13 14.65 -8.96 -23.94
C PRO A 13 14.52 -9.80 -22.68
N ASP A 14 13.42 -10.52 -22.58
CA ASP A 14 13.18 -11.47 -21.50
C ASP A 14 14.25 -12.59 -21.47
N GLY A 15 14.36 -13.26 -20.35
CA GLY A 15 15.31 -14.32 -20.07
C GLY A 15 16.55 -13.86 -19.30
N SER A 16 16.72 -12.56 -19.10
CA SER A 16 17.74 -12.02 -18.20
C SER A 16 17.17 -11.72 -16.83
N LYS A 17 17.74 -12.33 -15.79
CA LYS A 17 17.44 -11.95 -14.42
C LYS A 17 17.98 -10.55 -14.15
N PHE A 18 17.14 -9.68 -13.64
CA PHE A 18 17.54 -8.35 -13.20
C PHE A 18 16.65 -7.91 -12.06
N ALA A 19 17.22 -7.10 -11.23
CA ALA A 19 16.45 -6.36 -10.24
C ALA A 19 16.27 -4.95 -10.77
N ILE A 20 15.03 -4.54 -10.98
CA ILE A 20 14.72 -3.14 -11.07
C ILE A 20 14.51 -2.69 -9.65
N SER A 21 15.36 -1.80 -9.21
CA SER A 21 15.13 -1.13 -7.96
C SER A 21 13.90 -0.27 -8.08
N GLN A 22 12.98 -0.49 -7.23
CA GLN A 22 11.87 0.43 -7.03
C GLN A 22 12.22 1.40 -5.92
N ALA A 23 11.47 2.46 -5.87
CA ALA A 23 11.42 3.29 -4.68
C ALA A 23 10.60 2.61 -3.57
N ASP A 24 10.13 1.42 -3.81
CA ASP A 24 9.34 0.62 -2.89
C ASP A 24 10.24 -0.35 -2.12
N GLU A 25 10.20 -0.28 -0.84
CA GLU A 25 10.97 -1.10 0.09
C GLU A 25 10.48 -2.54 0.19
N HIS A 26 9.25 -2.79 -0.21
CA HIS A 26 8.68 -4.14 -0.25
C HIS A 26 9.04 -4.91 -1.52
N ALA A 27 9.89 -4.32 -2.37
CA ALA A 27 10.29 -4.94 -3.61
C ALA A 27 10.92 -6.32 -3.38
N THR A 28 10.22 -7.34 -3.82
CA THR A 28 10.70 -8.71 -3.89
C THR A 28 10.95 -9.10 -5.35
N ALA A 29 11.39 -10.32 -5.60
CA ALA A 29 11.54 -10.82 -6.96
C ALA A 29 10.23 -10.81 -7.78
N CYS A 30 9.08 -10.77 -7.12
CA CYS A 30 7.75 -10.73 -7.73
C CYS A 30 7.20 -9.31 -7.91
N GLU A 31 7.89 -8.29 -7.40
CA GLU A 31 7.41 -6.91 -7.33
C GLU A 31 8.16 -5.97 -8.25
N ASN A 32 8.83 -6.50 -9.21
CA ASN A 32 9.56 -5.72 -10.20
C ASN A 32 8.61 -4.93 -11.10
N ILE A 33 9.09 -3.76 -11.53
CA ILE A 33 8.43 -2.95 -12.56
C ILE A 33 8.73 -3.58 -13.91
N HIS A 34 7.70 -3.90 -14.67
CA HIS A 34 7.83 -4.47 -16.00
C HIS A 34 6.53 -4.31 -16.81
N GLN A 35 6.54 -4.75 -18.06
CA GLN A 35 5.41 -4.73 -18.98
C GLN A 35 4.69 -3.38 -19.09
N GLY A 36 4.76 -2.77 -20.24
CA GLY A 36 4.10 -1.50 -20.53
C GLY A 36 4.72 -0.82 -21.75
N GLY A 37 4.66 0.48 -21.75
CA GLY A 37 5.18 1.29 -22.85
C GLY A 37 5.82 2.58 -22.39
N ILE A 38 6.45 3.27 -23.31
CA ILE A 38 6.99 4.62 -23.10
C ILE A 38 6.23 5.61 -23.96
N VAL A 39 6.13 6.84 -23.50
CA VAL A 39 5.42 7.92 -24.18
C VAL A 39 6.19 9.22 -24.00
N GLN A 40 6.19 10.04 -25.05
CA GLN A 40 6.71 11.40 -24.98
C GLN A 40 5.56 12.39 -24.79
N THR A 41 5.75 13.35 -23.88
CA THR A 41 4.82 14.49 -23.72
C THR A 41 5.00 15.49 -24.87
N GLN A 42 4.07 16.41 -25.04
CA GLN A 42 4.17 17.52 -26.01
C GLN A 42 5.40 18.41 -25.74
N LYS A 43 5.89 18.45 -24.51
CA LYS A 43 7.03 19.25 -24.09
C LYS A 43 8.38 18.52 -24.20
N GLY A 44 8.34 17.27 -24.68
CA GLY A 44 9.54 16.49 -24.96
C GLY A 44 9.98 15.57 -23.82
N ASP A 45 9.34 15.61 -22.65
CA ASP A 45 9.64 14.71 -21.55
C ASP A 45 9.15 13.29 -21.83
N TRP A 46 9.91 12.30 -21.40
CA TRP A 46 9.60 10.90 -21.59
C TRP A 46 9.20 10.22 -20.31
N TYR A 47 8.16 9.43 -20.38
CA TYR A 47 7.64 8.63 -19.26
C TYR A 47 7.42 7.18 -19.70
N ALA A 48 7.58 6.28 -18.75
CA ALA A 48 7.15 4.89 -18.85
C ALA A 48 5.89 4.67 -18.05
N LEU A 49 4.88 4.08 -18.67
CA LEU A 49 3.68 3.56 -18.02
C LEU A 49 3.82 2.05 -17.94
N LEU A 50 4.16 1.55 -16.79
CA LEU A 50 4.55 0.17 -16.56
C LEU A 50 3.65 -0.48 -15.51
N MET A 51 3.67 -1.80 -15.46
CA MET A 51 3.05 -2.57 -14.41
C MET A 51 4.07 -2.83 -13.29
N GLN A 52 3.58 -2.79 -12.07
CA GLN A 52 4.30 -3.25 -10.90
C GLN A 52 3.44 -4.29 -10.16
N ASP A 53 4.03 -5.42 -9.81
CA ASP A 53 3.44 -6.36 -8.87
C ASP A 53 3.65 -5.79 -7.46
N PHE A 54 2.56 -5.56 -6.75
CA PHE A 54 2.57 -4.94 -5.43
C PHE A 54 1.90 -5.85 -4.41
N HIS A 55 2.64 -6.85 -3.93
CA HIS A 55 2.19 -7.80 -2.89
C HIS A 55 0.75 -8.33 -3.09
N SER A 56 0.02 -8.44 -2.01
CA SER A 56 -1.35 -8.95 -2.00
C SER A 56 -2.37 -8.04 -2.72
N VAL A 57 -2.04 -6.77 -2.95
CA VAL A 57 -2.88 -5.88 -3.78
C VAL A 57 -2.84 -6.30 -5.26
N GLY A 58 -1.76 -6.97 -5.67
CA GLY A 58 -1.54 -7.43 -7.04
C GLY A 58 -1.00 -6.32 -7.94
N ARG A 59 -1.34 -6.39 -9.21
CA ARG A 59 -0.78 -5.51 -10.24
C ARG A 59 -1.35 -4.10 -10.17
N THR A 60 -0.44 -3.14 -10.06
CA THR A 60 -0.72 -1.70 -10.09
C THR A 60 0.00 -1.05 -11.26
N VAL A 61 -0.38 0.17 -11.58
CA VAL A 61 0.28 0.96 -12.61
C VAL A 61 1.33 1.86 -11.97
N THR A 62 2.51 1.90 -12.59
CA THR A 62 3.60 2.80 -12.22
C THR A 62 3.89 3.74 -13.38
N LEU A 63 3.87 5.04 -13.09
CA LEU A 63 4.36 6.07 -14.00
C LEU A 63 5.75 6.49 -13.54
N ALA A 64 6.75 6.36 -14.42
CA ALA A 64 8.13 6.68 -14.10
C ALA A 64 8.77 7.55 -15.18
N PRO A 65 9.66 8.49 -14.83
CA PRO A 65 10.43 9.26 -15.80
C PRO A 65 11.40 8.36 -16.57
N ILE A 66 11.68 8.72 -17.82
CA ILE A 66 12.66 8.09 -18.69
C ILE A 66 13.74 9.10 -19.03
N THR A 67 14.99 8.68 -18.90
CA THR A 67 16.17 9.42 -19.35
C THR A 67 16.77 8.70 -20.56
N TRP A 68 16.99 9.42 -21.64
CA TRP A 68 17.70 8.89 -22.80
C TRP A 68 19.21 9.01 -22.60
N LYS A 69 19.93 7.89 -22.72
CA LYS A 69 21.38 7.85 -22.59
C LYS A 69 21.97 6.97 -23.68
N GLU A 70 22.88 7.51 -24.47
CA GLU A 70 23.53 6.81 -25.57
C GLU A 70 22.53 6.17 -26.57
N GLY A 71 21.40 6.86 -26.81
CA GLY A 71 20.34 6.37 -27.69
C GLY A 71 19.43 5.30 -27.08
N TRP A 72 19.57 4.98 -25.76
CA TRP A 72 18.72 4.03 -25.07
C TRP A 72 17.79 4.69 -24.06
N PRO A 73 16.52 4.27 -24.00
CA PRO A 73 15.62 4.70 -22.94
C PRO A 73 15.99 4.01 -21.62
N MET A 74 16.40 4.80 -20.66
CA MET A 74 16.75 4.34 -19.31
C MET A 74 15.62 4.69 -18.36
N LEU A 75 15.17 3.72 -17.55
CA LEU A 75 14.20 3.99 -16.47
C LEU A 75 14.85 4.89 -15.43
N GLY A 76 14.11 5.89 -14.96
CA GLY A 76 14.54 6.78 -13.88
C GLY A 76 15.22 8.06 -14.37
N LEU A 77 15.80 8.76 -13.42
CA LEU A 77 16.39 10.08 -13.57
C LEU A 77 17.91 10.01 -13.69
N GLU A 78 18.52 10.99 -14.37
CA GLU A 78 19.97 11.13 -14.41
C GLU A 78 20.53 11.14 -12.98
N GLY A 79 21.62 10.42 -12.75
CA GLY A 79 22.17 10.20 -11.40
C GLY A 79 21.56 9.02 -10.64
N ASN A 80 20.36 8.55 -11.01
CA ASN A 80 19.68 7.39 -10.38
C ASN A 80 18.98 6.50 -11.42
N LEU A 81 19.65 6.18 -12.50
CA LEU A 81 19.13 5.33 -13.55
C LEU A 81 18.91 3.89 -13.05
N GLY A 82 17.87 3.26 -13.56
CA GLY A 82 17.47 1.90 -13.16
C GLY A 82 16.47 1.85 -12.02
N ARG A 83 16.03 2.98 -11.49
CA ARG A 83 15.01 3.07 -10.44
C ARG A 83 13.90 4.02 -10.85
N ALA A 84 12.67 3.61 -10.64
CA ALA A 84 11.54 4.52 -10.60
C ALA A 84 11.56 5.25 -9.24
N PRO A 85 11.52 6.58 -9.20
CA PRO A 85 11.32 7.28 -7.94
C PRO A 85 9.91 6.96 -7.41
N ARG A 86 9.76 6.84 -6.08
CA ARG A 86 8.44 6.59 -5.47
C ARG A 86 7.42 7.67 -5.83
N THR A 87 7.86 8.89 -5.85
CA THR A 87 7.10 10.03 -6.36
C THR A 87 7.97 10.88 -7.26
N TRP A 88 7.36 11.52 -8.24
CA TRP A 88 8.02 12.48 -9.10
C TRP A 88 7.06 13.64 -9.43
N LEU A 89 7.57 14.69 -10.02
CA LEU A 89 6.76 15.80 -10.47
C LEU A 89 5.69 15.32 -11.45
N LYS A 90 4.48 15.86 -11.31
CA LYS A 90 3.41 15.59 -12.26
C LYS A 90 3.88 15.96 -13.66
N PRO A 91 3.65 15.09 -14.68
CA PRO A 91 3.96 15.43 -16.05
C PRO A 91 3.30 16.75 -16.48
N ASP A 92 4.08 17.61 -17.10
CA ASP A 92 3.57 18.86 -17.67
C ASP A 92 2.97 18.57 -19.06
N ILE A 93 1.64 18.48 -19.11
CA ILE A 93 0.86 18.12 -20.30
C ILE A 93 -0.11 19.26 -20.60
N ASP A 94 -0.03 19.81 -21.81
CA ASP A 94 -0.90 20.89 -22.25
C ASP A 94 -2.37 20.51 -22.13
N GLY A 95 -3.18 21.46 -21.64
CA GLY A 95 -4.62 21.28 -21.45
C GLY A 95 -5.02 20.52 -20.20
N THR A 96 -4.07 20.21 -19.30
CA THR A 96 -4.36 19.52 -18.03
C THR A 96 -4.22 20.41 -16.80
N GLU A 97 -3.95 21.68 -16.96
CA GLU A 97 -3.63 22.64 -15.90
C GLU A 97 -4.76 22.77 -14.87
N ASN A 98 -5.99 22.67 -15.33
CA ASN A 98 -7.20 22.84 -14.51
C ASN A 98 -8.05 21.58 -14.41
N ILE A 99 -7.52 20.43 -14.78
CA ILE A 99 -8.26 19.17 -14.64
C ILE A 99 -8.23 18.73 -13.18
N ALA A 100 -9.41 18.72 -12.56
CA ALA A 100 -9.55 18.17 -11.22
C ALA A 100 -9.23 16.66 -11.23
N PRO A 101 -8.65 16.12 -10.13
CA PRO A 101 -8.48 14.68 -9.99
C PRO A 101 -9.82 13.96 -10.19
N HIS A 102 -9.80 12.82 -10.87
CA HIS A 102 -10.98 11.97 -10.97
C HIS A 102 -11.36 11.49 -9.56
N PRO A 103 -12.62 11.63 -9.14
CA PRO A 103 -13.05 11.14 -7.83
C PRO A 103 -12.83 9.62 -7.74
N ALA A 104 -12.58 9.14 -6.55
CA ALA A 104 -12.52 7.71 -6.28
C ALA A 104 -13.84 7.04 -6.68
N TYR A 105 -13.77 5.79 -7.14
CA TYR A 105 -15.00 5.02 -7.40
C TYR A 105 -15.69 4.71 -6.08
N GLU A 106 -17.03 4.87 -6.08
CA GLU A 106 -17.88 4.42 -4.98
C GLU A 106 -17.72 2.89 -4.81
N ARG A 107 -17.37 2.48 -3.61
CA ARG A 107 -17.15 1.07 -3.25
C ARG A 107 -18.25 0.50 -2.38
N ASN A 108 -18.96 1.36 -1.68
CA ASN A 108 -20.10 0.96 -0.87
C ASN A 108 -21.27 0.56 -1.76
N GLU A 109 -22.08 -0.36 -1.30
CA GLU A 109 -23.24 -0.87 -2.06
C GLU A 109 -24.37 -1.24 -1.10
N ASP A 110 -25.50 -0.58 -1.24
CA ASP A 110 -26.71 -0.84 -0.47
C ASP A 110 -27.71 -1.76 -1.20
N PHE A 111 -27.35 -2.22 -2.39
CA PHE A 111 -28.14 -3.11 -3.24
C PHE A 111 -29.56 -2.64 -3.55
N ASN A 112 -29.87 -1.37 -3.32
CA ASN A 112 -31.18 -0.77 -3.63
C ASN A 112 -31.34 -0.43 -5.12
N GLY A 113 -30.24 -0.41 -5.86
CA GLY A 113 -30.21 -0.10 -7.28
C GLY A 113 -30.83 -1.19 -8.16
N LYS A 114 -30.99 -0.87 -9.44
CA LYS A 114 -31.37 -1.87 -10.46
C LYS A 114 -30.19 -2.65 -11.02
N GLN A 115 -28.98 -2.17 -10.78
CA GLN A 115 -27.72 -2.74 -11.27
C GLN A 115 -26.67 -2.61 -10.17
N LEU A 116 -25.70 -3.52 -10.18
CA LEU A 116 -24.54 -3.46 -9.31
C LEU A 116 -23.66 -2.27 -9.67
N GLY A 117 -23.00 -1.70 -8.67
CA GLY A 117 -21.99 -0.66 -8.85
C GLY A 117 -20.83 -1.12 -9.76
N ARG A 118 -20.15 -0.16 -10.40
CA ARG A 118 -19.13 -0.42 -11.43
C ARG A 118 -17.90 -1.17 -10.94
N VAL A 119 -17.63 -1.17 -9.63
CA VAL A 119 -16.47 -1.84 -9.03
C VAL A 119 -16.67 -3.34 -8.83
N TRP A 120 -17.90 -3.81 -8.93
CA TRP A 120 -18.23 -5.21 -8.77
C TRP A 120 -17.90 -6.05 -10.01
N GLN A 121 -17.38 -7.22 -9.79
CA GLN A 121 -17.05 -8.21 -10.82
C GLN A 121 -17.39 -9.61 -10.35
N TRP A 122 -17.97 -10.41 -11.22
CA TRP A 122 -18.18 -11.82 -10.95
C TRP A 122 -16.88 -12.59 -11.10
N ASN A 123 -16.59 -13.49 -10.18
CA ASN A 123 -15.40 -14.36 -10.27
C ASN A 123 -15.46 -15.31 -11.48
N HIS A 124 -16.65 -15.85 -11.78
CA HIS A 124 -16.95 -16.66 -12.96
C HIS A 124 -18.04 -15.98 -13.78
N ASN A 125 -18.32 -16.49 -14.96
CA ASN A 125 -19.52 -16.07 -15.67
C ASN A 125 -20.75 -16.37 -14.81
N PRO A 126 -21.55 -15.38 -14.43
CA PRO A 126 -22.67 -15.60 -13.53
C PRO A 126 -23.79 -16.37 -14.22
N GLU A 127 -24.49 -17.19 -13.46
CA GLU A 127 -25.75 -17.77 -13.89
C GLU A 127 -26.89 -16.87 -13.45
N GLU A 128 -27.42 -16.07 -14.38
CA GLU A 128 -28.37 -14.98 -14.13
C GLU A 128 -29.64 -15.42 -13.37
N LYS A 129 -30.10 -16.65 -13.57
CA LYS A 129 -31.28 -17.18 -12.87
C LYS A 129 -31.08 -17.43 -11.37
N TYR A 130 -29.82 -17.41 -10.89
CA TYR A 130 -29.49 -17.73 -9.51
C TYR A 130 -29.01 -16.54 -8.68
N TRP A 131 -29.09 -15.34 -9.25
CA TRP A 131 -28.87 -14.12 -8.46
C TRP A 131 -29.83 -13.01 -8.90
N ARG A 132 -30.07 -12.03 -8.03
CA ARG A 132 -30.87 -10.86 -8.34
C ARG A 132 -30.73 -9.79 -7.27
N LEU A 133 -31.01 -8.55 -7.63
CA LEU A 133 -31.28 -7.47 -6.69
C LEU A 133 -32.78 -7.43 -6.42
N LYS A 134 -33.18 -7.63 -5.18
CA LYS A 134 -34.59 -7.62 -4.79
C LYS A 134 -34.77 -7.25 -3.34
N GLY A 135 -35.66 -6.26 -3.10
CA GLY A 135 -36.01 -5.78 -1.77
C GLY A 135 -34.83 -5.14 -1.03
N GLY A 136 -33.99 -4.40 -1.78
CA GLY A 136 -32.79 -3.75 -1.23
C GLY A 136 -31.67 -4.74 -0.87
N ARG A 137 -31.65 -5.93 -1.44
CA ARG A 137 -30.63 -6.96 -1.13
C ARG A 137 -30.13 -7.65 -2.39
N LEU A 138 -28.87 -8.03 -2.37
CA LEU A 138 -28.33 -9.01 -3.29
C LEU A 138 -28.75 -10.40 -2.80
N GLN A 139 -29.50 -11.11 -3.62
CA GLN A 139 -29.91 -12.50 -3.37
C GLN A 139 -29.11 -13.43 -4.24
N ILE A 140 -28.41 -14.39 -3.64
CA ILE A 140 -27.67 -15.46 -4.33
C ILE A 140 -28.29 -16.80 -3.93
N THR A 141 -28.78 -17.55 -4.90
CA THR A 141 -29.20 -18.94 -4.68
C THR A 141 -27.96 -19.82 -4.60
N THR A 142 -27.84 -20.57 -3.53
CA THR A 142 -26.68 -21.46 -3.30
C THR A 142 -26.72 -22.62 -4.29
N GLN A 143 -25.60 -22.81 -4.97
CA GLN A 143 -25.40 -23.86 -5.96
C GLN A 143 -24.39 -24.89 -5.43
N PRO A 144 -24.35 -26.12 -5.96
CA PRO A 144 -23.37 -27.11 -5.55
C PRO A 144 -21.93 -26.60 -5.74
N ALA A 145 -21.13 -26.68 -4.70
CA ALA A 145 -19.67 -26.50 -4.78
C ALA A 145 -19.01 -27.20 -3.58
N GLU A 146 -17.82 -27.72 -3.77
CA GLU A 146 -17.06 -28.37 -2.70
C GLU A 146 -16.42 -27.35 -1.75
N GLN A 147 -16.07 -26.18 -2.29
CA GLN A 147 -15.37 -25.14 -1.55
C GLN A 147 -15.58 -23.74 -2.17
N PHE A 148 -15.20 -22.72 -1.44
CA PHE A 148 -15.34 -21.32 -1.80
C PHE A 148 -14.80 -20.97 -3.19
N MET A 149 -13.62 -21.48 -3.55
CA MET A 149 -12.98 -21.18 -4.85
C MET A 149 -13.83 -21.60 -6.06
N TRP A 150 -14.71 -22.58 -5.90
CA TRP A 150 -15.59 -23.10 -6.95
C TRP A 150 -17.05 -22.62 -6.83
N ALA A 151 -17.31 -21.75 -5.84
CA ALA A 151 -18.66 -21.20 -5.64
C ALA A 151 -19.06 -20.35 -6.85
N ARG A 152 -20.22 -20.67 -7.43
CA ARG A 152 -20.81 -19.89 -8.53
C ARG A 152 -21.42 -18.60 -7.99
N ASN A 153 -21.50 -17.60 -8.87
CA ASN A 153 -22.05 -16.29 -8.54
C ASN A 153 -21.36 -15.64 -7.31
N THR A 154 -20.06 -15.85 -7.19
CA THR A 154 -19.24 -15.10 -6.23
C THR A 154 -18.99 -13.69 -6.75
N LEU A 155 -19.55 -12.70 -6.05
CA LEU A 155 -19.43 -11.29 -6.40
C LEU A 155 -18.25 -10.66 -5.70
N THR A 156 -17.36 -9.99 -6.43
CA THR A 156 -16.08 -9.55 -5.90
C THR A 156 -15.77 -8.08 -6.18
N GLN A 157 -15.04 -7.46 -5.27
CA GLN A 157 -14.32 -6.19 -5.48
C GLN A 157 -12.83 -6.39 -5.24
N ARG A 158 -11.97 -5.63 -5.93
CA ARG A 158 -10.55 -5.59 -5.57
C ARG A 158 -10.39 -5.04 -4.15
N ALA A 159 -9.56 -5.70 -3.36
CA ALA A 159 -9.09 -5.12 -2.11
C ALA A 159 -8.33 -3.82 -2.39
N ILE A 160 -8.39 -2.88 -1.48
CA ILE A 160 -7.75 -1.58 -1.60
C ILE A 160 -6.80 -1.37 -0.42
N GLY A 161 -5.59 -1.00 -0.75
CA GLY A 161 -4.55 -0.64 0.21
C GLY A 161 -4.46 0.88 0.44
N PRO A 162 -3.62 1.31 1.42
CA PRO A 162 -2.76 0.46 2.24
C PRO A 162 -3.52 -0.37 3.27
N ARG A 163 -4.54 0.17 3.92
CA ARG A 163 -5.42 -0.53 4.86
C ARG A 163 -6.87 -0.26 4.52
N SER A 164 -7.71 -1.26 4.66
CA SER A 164 -9.15 -1.09 4.49
C SER A 164 -9.95 -2.05 5.36
N THR A 165 -11.17 -1.62 5.70
CA THR A 165 -12.14 -2.44 6.40
C THR A 165 -13.37 -2.62 5.54
N SER A 166 -13.67 -3.86 5.18
CA SER A 166 -14.86 -4.20 4.39
C SER A 166 -15.87 -4.94 5.26
N THR A 167 -17.10 -4.45 5.30
CA THR A 167 -18.18 -5.01 6.13
C THR A 167 -19.40 -5.26 5.26
N VAL A 168 -20.15 -6.33 5.56
CA VAL A 168 -21.41 -6.66 4.89
C VAL A 168 -22.41 -7.23 5.88
N GLU A 169 -23.68 -6.97 5.70
CA GLU A 169 -24.77 -7.67 6.37
C GLU A 169 -25.12 -8.95 5.60
N LEU A 170 -25.19 -10.06 6.29
CA LEU A 170 -25.66 -11.34 5.77
C LEU A 170 -26.94 -11.75 6.48
N TYR A 171 -27.97 -12.08 5.71
CA TYR A 171 -29.23 -12.62 6.20
C TYR A 171 -29.33 -14.12 5.87
N THR A 172 -29.41 -14.93 6.90
CA THR A 172 -29.31 -16.41 6.82
C THR A 172 -30.65 -17.13 6.87
N GLY A 173 -31.75 -16.39 7.07
CA GLY A 173 -33.09 -16.98 7.30
C GLY A 173 -33.61 -17.89 6.20
N LYS A 174 -33.08 -17.76 4.97
CA LYS A 174 -33.47 -18.57 3.80
C LYS A 174 -32.43 -19.64 3.42
N LEU A 175 -31.36 -19.80 4.20
CA LEU A 175 -30.38 -20.85 3.99
C LEU A 175 -30.99 -22.23 4.30
N LYS A 176 -30.56 -23.23 3.55
CA LYS A 176 -30.94 -24.64 3.71
C LYS A 176 -29.76 -25.45 4.19
N GLU A 177 -30.04 -26.74 4.51
CA GLU A 177 -29.03 -27.69 4.95
C GLU A 177 -27.88 -27.82 3.94
N GLY A 178 -26.65 -27.67 4.40
CA GLY A 178 -25.45 -27.68 3.61
C GLY A 178 -25.04 -26.34 3.01
N ASP A 179 -25.83 -25.28 3.19
CA ASP A 179 -25.49 -23.95 2.68
C ASP A 179 -24.37 -23.32 3.49
N VAL A 180 -23.47 -22.68 2.76
CA VAL A 180 -22.39 -21.83 3.28
C VAL A 180 -22.47 -20.49 2.57
N ALA A 181 -22.51 -19.40 3.32
CA ALA A 181 -22.54 -18.05 2.76
C ALA A 181 -21.73 -17.09 3.62
N GLY A 182 -21.03 -16.13 2.99
CA GLY A 182 -20.19 -15.24 3.76
C GLY A 182 -19.42 -14.19 2.95
N LEU A 183 -18.43 -13.65 3.62
CA LEU A 183 -17.47 -12.67 3.12
C LEU A 183 -16.08 -13.32 3.12
N GLY A 184 -15.39 -13.26 1.98
CA GLY A 184 -14.09 -13.89 1.85
C GLY A 184 -13.07 -13.05 1.11
N THR A 185 -11.82 -13.45 1.24
CA THR A 185 -10.72 -12.94 0.43
C THR A 185 -10.39 -13.97 -0.63
N LEU A 186 -10.77 -13.65 -1.87
CA LEU A 186 -10.51 -14.50 -3.01
C LEU A 186 -9.11 -14.23 -3.54
N ASN A 187 -8.27 -15.21 -3.41
CA ASN A 187 -6.92 -15.36 -3.98
C ASN A 187 -6.49 -16.80 -3.76
N ILE A 188 -5.23 -17.13 -4.00
CA ILE A 188 -4.60 -18.40 -3.60
C ILE A 188 -3.38 -18.08 -2.73
N PRO A 189 -3.39 -18.46 -1.44
CA PRO A 189 -4.47 -19.09 -0.68
C PRO A 189 -5.66 -18.17 -0.44
N CYS A 190 -6.86 -18.73 -0.37
CA CYS A 190 -8.06 -18.01 0.00
C CYS A 190 -8.36 -18.14 1.50
N SER A 191 -9.19 -17.24 2.01
CA SER A 191 -9.75 -17.33 3.36
C SER A 191 -11.13 -16.70 3.39
N TRP A 192 -11.95 -17.04 4.38
CA TRP A 192 -13.29 -16.46 4.51
C TRP A 192 -13.87 -16.61 5.91
N ILE A 193 -14.83 -15.74 6.20
CA ILE A 193 -15.75 -15.86 7.33
C ILE A 193 -17.17 -15.99 6.79
N GLY A 194 -17.97 -16.88 7.35
CA GLY A 194 -19.34 -17.08 6.87
C GLY A 194 -20.16 -17.95 7.80
N VAL A 195 -21.44 -18.08 7.47
CA VAL A 195 -22.38 -18.93 8.21
C VAL A 195 -22.58 -20.24 7.46
N VAL A 196 -22.48 -21.34 8.19
CA VAL A 196 -22.74 -22.70 7.71
C VAL A 196 -24.03 -23.21 8.33
N LYS A 197 -24.94 -23.71 7.49
CA LYS A 197 -26.20 -24.33 7.93
C LYS A 197 -26.04 -25.85 7.95
N GLU A 198 -25.95 -26.42 9.14
CA GLU A 198 -25.78 -27.85 9.37
C GLU A 198 -26.58 -28.35 10.55
N ASN A 199 -27.14 -29.53 10.46
CA ASN A 199 -27.91 -30.18 11.53
C ASN A 199 -29.00 -29.26 12.09
N LYS A 200 -29.65 -28.50 11.21
CA LYS A 200 -30.66 -27.47 11.54
C LYS A 200 -30.12 -26.30 12.37
N SER A 201 -28.82 -26.20 12.57
CA SER A 201 -28.16 -25.15 13.33
C SER A 201 -27.36 -24.22 12.40
N LEU A 202 -27.05 -23.02 12.89
CA LEU A 202 -26.15 -22.06 12.23
C LEU A 202 -24.85 -22.01 13.01
N THR A 203 -23.75 -22.11 12.32
CA THR A 203 -22.40 -21.98 12.88
C THR A 203 -21.67 -20.91 12.11
N LEU A 204 -21.08 -19.92 12.78
CA LEU A 204 -20.14 -19.02 12.16
C LEU A 204 -18.81 -19.76 12.02
N ARG A 205 -18.30 -19.77 10.79
CA ARG A 205 -17.05 -20.43 10.44
C ARG A 205 -16.06 -19.44 9.85
N CYS A 206 -14.83 -19.49 10.33
CA CYS A 206 -13.69 -18.85 9.72
C CYS A 206 -12.76 -19.94 9.15
N PHE A 207 -12.37 -19.82 7.89
CA PHE A 207 -11.55 -20.79 7.17
C PHE A 207 -10.32 -20.14 6.56
N GLU A 208 -9.18 -20.79 6.67
CA GLU A 208 -7.90 -20.41 6.05
C GLU A 208 -7.36 -21.57 5.20
N GLN A 209 -7.19 -21.34 3.89
CA GLN A 209 -6.71 -22.38 2.98
C GLN A 209 -5.23 -22.73 3.20
N LEU A 210 -4.39 -21.75 3.59
CA LEU A 210 -2.93 -21.97 3.74
C LEU A 210 -2.61 -23.06 4.73
N THR A 211 -3.27 -23.04 5.89
CA THR A 211 -3.11 -24.04 6.96
C THR A 211 -4.18 -25.11 6.91
N ASN A 212 -5.20 -24.94 6.07
CA ASN A 212 -6.43 -25.71 6.05
C ASN A 212 -7.16 -25.73 7.41
N ASP A 213 -7.03 -24.64 8.16
CA ASP A 213 -7.64 -24.50 9.47
C ASP A 213 -9.08 -23.99 9.38
N THR A 214 -9.90 -24.48 10.30
CA THR A 214 -11.28 -24.05 10.44
C THR A 214 -11.58 -23.73 11.90
N ILE A 215 -12.15 -22.56 12.16
CA ILE A 215 -12.58 -22.13 13.49
C ILE A 215 -14.09 -21.95 13.46
N ASP A 216 -14.79 -22.75 14.24
CA ASP A 216 -16.24 -22.71 14.40
C ASP A 216 -16.63 -21.98 15.68
N THR A 217 -17.53 -21.01 15.55
CA THR A 217 -18.08 -20.25 16.66
C THR A 217 -19.61 -20.40 16.67
N PRO A 218 -20.22 -20.96 17.70
CA PRO A 218 -21.67 -20.99 17.81
C PRO A 218 -22.24 -19.56 17.84
N VAL A 219 -23.26 -19.32 17.01
CA VAL A 219 -23.94 -18.01 16.98
C VAL A 219 -25.44 -18.20 17.13
N THR A 220 -26.02 -17.32 17.93
CA THR A 220 -27.49 -17.22 18.06
C THR A 220 -27.91 -15.91 17.37
N LEU A 221 -28.68 -16.07 16.29
CA LEU A 221 -29.14 -14.94 15.49
C LEU A 221 -30.64 -14.73 15.71
N GLY A 222 -31.08 -13.48 15.58
CA GLY A 222 -32.49 -13.15 15.63
C GLY A 222 -33.31 -13.81 14.52
N LYS A 223 -34.61 -13.54 14.45
CA LYS A 223 -35.57 -14.21 13.55
C LYS A 223 -35.17 -14.13 12.05
N GLU A 224 -34.60 -13.02 11.62
CA GLU A 224 -34.13 -12.85 10.24
C GLU A 224 -32.77 -13.48 9.98
N GLY A 225 -32.08 -13.91 11.02
CA GLY A 225 -30.74 -14.50 10.91
C GLY A 225 -29.68 -13.50 10.42
N ARG A 226 -29.80 -12.22 10.83
CA ARG A 226 -28.86 -11.16 10.43
C ARG A 226 -27.56 -11.24 11.23
N ILE A 227 -26.45 -11.13 10.51
CA ILE A 227 -25.10 -11.04 11.06
C ILE A 227 -24.26 -10.10 10.20
N TRP A 228 -23.36 -9.35 10.80
CA TRP A 228 -22.36 -8.54 10.10
C TRP A 228 -21.05 -9.32 10.05
N LEU A 229 -20.46 -9.36 8.87
CA LEU A 229 -19.16 -9.98 8.62
C LEU A 229 -18.18 -8.90 8.15
N GLN A 230 -16.95 -8.99 8.62
CA GLN A 230 -15.96 -7.95 8.37
C GLN A 230 -14.59 -8.53 8.06
N ILE A 231 -13.91 -7.94 7.05
CA ILE A 231 -12.49 -8.10 6.75
C ILE A 231 -11.78 -6.83 7.18
N VAL A 232 -10.77 -6.95 8.04
CA VAL A 232 -9.83 -5.87 8.34
C VAL A 232 -8.50 -6.22 7.69
N GLY A 233 -8.15 -5.52 6.63
CA GLY A 233 -6.97 -5.78 5.81
C GLY A 233 -5.88 -4.74 6.00
N ASP A 234 -4.66 -5.21 6.21
CA ASP A 234 -3.42 -4.43 6.14
C ASP A 234 -2.58 -4.96 4.96
N TYR A 235 -2.70 -4.26 3.83
CA TYR A 235 -2.04 -4.67 2.60
C TYR A 235 -0.61 -4.14 2.50
N ASP A 236 -0.21 -3.24 3.40
CA ASP A 236 1.18 -2.81 3.55
C ASP A 236 2.01 -3.89 4.25
N ASN A 237 1.42 -4.57 5.24
CA ASN A 237 2.03 -5.71 5.93
C ASN A 237 1.58 -7.08 5.39
N ASN A 238 0.75 -7.12 4.34
CA ASN A 238 0.22 -8.34 3.75
C ASN A 238 -0.47 -9.25 4.75
N SER A 239 -1.37 -8.70 5.54
CA SER A 239 -2.14 -9.44 6.52
C SER A 239 -3.62 -9.04 6.53
N LEU A 240 -4.45 -9.90 7.07
CA LEU A 240 -5.84 -9.62 7.37
C LEU A 240 -6.31 -10.40 8.60
N HIS A 241 -7.40 -9.94 9.19
CA HIS A 241 -8.19 -10.75 10.12
C HIS A 241 -9.68 -10.54 9.87
N TYR A 242 -10.47 -11.49 10.36
CA TYR A 242 -11.91 -11.48 10.24
C TYR A 242 -12.59 -11.12 11.56
N CYS A 243 -13.66 -10.35 11.45
CA CYS A 243 -14.51 -10.01 12.58
C CYS A 243 -15.99 -10.28 12.25
N TYR A 244 -16.81 -10.42 13.27
CA TYR A 244 -18.26 -10.47 13.13
C TYR A 244 -18.94 -9.66 14.21
N SER A 245 -20.20 -9.29 13.94
CA SER A 245 -21.09 -8.68 14.93
C SER A 245 -22.50 -9.25 14.78
N THR A 246 -23.24 -9.32 15.87
CA THR A 246 -24.67 -9.69 15.88
C THR A 246 -25.59 -8.48 16.08
N ASP A 247 -25.03 -7.31 16.36
CA ASP A 247 -25.75 -6.06 16.57
C ASP A 247 -25.33 -4.94 15.60
N GLY A 248 -24.25 -5.13 14.85
CA GLY A 248 -23.68 -4.15 13.92
C GLY A 248 -22.83 -3.06 14.58
N VAL A 249 -22.60 -3.15 15.89
CA VAL A 249 -21.88 -2.15 16.70
C VAL A 249 -20.61 -2.73 17.27
N GLU A 250 -20.70 -3.83 17.99
CA GLU A 250 -19.56 -4.51 18.58
C GLU A 250 -19.04 -5.62 17.66
N PHE A 251 -17.83 -5.46 17.15
CA PHE A 251 -17.17 -6.44 16.31
C PHE A 251 -16.18 -7.28 17.12
N LYS A 252 -16.27 -8.59 16.96
CA LYS A 252 -15.40 -9.58 17.63
C LYS A 252 -14.54 -10.28 16.58
N GLN A 253 -13.22 -10.30 16.80
CA GLN A 253 -12.30 -11.05 15.93
C GLN A 253 -12.55 -12.56 16.06
N VAL A 254 -12.45 -13.25 14.93
CA VAL A 254 -12.50 -14.70 14.83
C VAL A 254 -11.20 -15.20 14.22
N GLY A 255 -10.56 -16.08 14.96
CA GLY A 255 -9.27 -16.62 14.53
C GLY A 255 -8.11 -15.66 14.73
N ARG A 256 -7.01 -15.99 14.09
CA ARG A 256 -5.77 -15.24 14.10
C ARG A 256 -5.71 -14.25 12.96
N GLU A 257 -4.70 -13.41 12.97
CA GLU A 257 -4.26 -12.70 11.79
C GLU A 257 -3.69 -13.68 10.77
N MET A 258 -4.09 -13.53 9.50
CA MET A 258 -3.76 -14.42 8.39
C MET A 258 -2.87 -13.70 7.39
N PRO A 259 -1.82 -14.34 6.87
CA PRO A 259 -0.99 -13.75 5.85
C PRO A 259 -1.72 -13.68 4.52
N LEU A 260 -1.49 -12.58 3.80
CA LEU A 260 -1.87 -12.42 2.41
C LEU A 260 -0.68 -12.68 1.50
N SER A 261 -0.93 -13.20 0.33
CA SER A 261 0.13 -13.41 -0.66
C SER A 261 -0.33 -13.04 -2.06
N TYR A 262 0.62 -12.68 -2.90
CA TYR A 262 0.44 -12.59 -4.34
C TYR A 262 1.04 -13.83 -5.01
N GLN A 263 0.29 -14.41 -5.93
CA GLN A 263 0.78 -15.55 -6.70
C GLN A 263 0.55 -15.36 -8.19
N LEU A 264 1.57 -15.64 -8.97
CA LEU A 264 1.51 -15.56 -10.43
C LEU A 264 0.47 -16.51 -11.05
N THR A 265 0.10 -17.56 -10.34
CA THR A 265 -0.94 -18.52 -10.80
C THR A 265 -2.32 -17.88 -10.96
N THR A 266 -2.63 -16.84 -10.19
CA THR A 266 -3.92 -16.14 -10.27
C THR A 266 -3.83 -14.85 -11.09
N PHE A 267 -2.67 -14.26 -11.25
CA PHE A 267 -2.44 -12.97 -11.92
C PHE A 267 -3.34 -11.84 -11.40
N GLN A 268 -3.80 -11.92 -10.17
CA GLN A 268 -4.64 -10.90 -9.56
C GLN A 268 -4.28 -10.71 -8.09
N GLY A 269 -4.58 -9.54 -7.56
CA GLY A 269 -4.51 -9.28 -6.13
C GLY A 269 -5.73 -9.84 -5.39
N SER A 270 -5.70 -9.68 -4.09
CA SER A 270 -6.79 -10.07 -3.21
C SER A 270 -8.10 -9.36 -3.58
N ARG A 271 -9.21 -10.06 -3.44
CA ARG A 271 -10.54 -9.55 -3.73
C ARG A 271 -11.48 -9.85 -2.57
N ASN A 272 -12.15 -8.81 -2.07
CA ASN A 272 -13.26 -8.98 -1.14
C ASN A 272 -14.44 -9.60 -1.88
N SER A 273 -15.01 -10.66 -1.35
CA SER A 273 -15.94 -11.52 -2.07
C SER A 273 -17.18 -11.85 -1.26
N LEU A 274 -18.34 -11.60 -1.82
CA LEU A 274 -19.62 -12.11 -1.33
C LEU A 274 -19.90 -13.43 -2.01
N PHE A 275 -20.06 -14.50 -1.24
CA PHE A 275 -20.19 -15.84 -1.80
C PHE A 275 -21.28 -16.67 -1.12
N ALA A 276 -21.81 -17.63 -1.86
CA ALA A 276 -22.74 -18.62 -1.32
C ALA A 276 -22.67 -19.91 -2.13
N PHE A 277 -22.60 -21.05 -1.45
CA PHE A 277 -22.62 -22.39 -2.08
C PHE A 277 -23.24 -23.43 -1.17
N ASN A 278 -23.61 -24.58 -1.75
CA ASN A 278 -24.09 -25.73 -0.99
C ASN A 278 -23.06 -26.86 -1.06
N LYS A 279 -22.47 -27.21 0.08
CA LYS A 279 -21.43 -28.23 0.19
C LYS A 279 -21.92 -29.69 0.09
N ASN A 280 -23.24 -29.90 0.17
CA ASN A 280 -23.84 -31.23 0.04
C ASN A 280 -24.14 -31.63 -1.41
N GLY A 281 -23.61 -30.88 -2.39
CA GLY A 281 -23.78 -31.21 -3.81
C GLY A 281 -25.17 -30.94 -4.35
N LYS A 282 -25.99 -30.10 -3.70
CA LYS A 282 -27.40 -29.84 -4.05
C LYS A 282 -27.63 -28.34 -4.27
N MET A 283 -28.73 -28.04 -4.95
CA MET A 283 -29.28 -26.69 -4.92
C MET A 283 -29.83 -26.41 -3.52
N GLY A 284 -29.41 -25.31 -2.95
CA GLY A 284 -29.75 -24.94 -1.58
C GLY A 284 -30.82 -23.89 -1.48
N GLY A 285 -30.62 -22.96 -0.54
CA GLY A 285 -31.46 -21.82 -0.25
C GLY A 285 -31.00 -20.54 -0.93
N ILE A 286 -31.22 -19.44 -0.25
CA ILE A 286 -30.84 -18.11 -0.71
C ILE A 286 -30.05 -17.42 0.39
N ALA A 287 -28.84 -16.96 0.09
CA ALA A 287 -28.11 -16.01 0.88
C ALA A 287 -28.50 -14.59 0.46
N GLU A 288 -28.76 -13.71 1.42
CA GLU A 288 -29.10 -12.32 1.14
C GLU A 288 -28.04 -11.42 1.76
N PHE A 289 -27.49 -10.50 0.97
CA PHE A 289 -26.49 -9.54 1.39
C PHE A 289 -27.01 -8.13 1.29
N ASP A 290 -26.60 -7.28 2.22
CA ASP A 290 -26.98 -5.87 2.28
C ASP A 290 -25.84 -5.02 2.84
N ASN A 291 -25.91 -3.72 2.62
CA ASN A 291 -25.05 -2.70 3.23
C ASN A 291 -23.55 -3.08 3.22
N PHE A 292 -23.04 -3.40 2.02
CA PHE A 292 -21.60 -3.56 1.89
C PHE A 292 -20.90 -2.20 1.98
N THR A 293 -19.96 -2.10 2.89
CA THR A 293 -19.10 -0.91 3.05
C THR A 293 -17.64 -1.28 2.91
N CYS A 294 -16.86 -0.38 2.31
CA CYS A 294 -15.41 -0.47 2.23
C CYS A 294 -14.81 0.86 2.67
N VAL A 295 -14.30 0.90 3.88
CA VAL A 295 -13.65 2.07 4.45
C VAL A 295 -12.16 1.98 4.20
N GLU A 296 -11.62 2.93 3.44
CA GLU A 296 -10.20 3.05 3.18
C GLU A 296 -9.56 3.83 4.33
N HIS A 297 -8.52 3.26 4.93
CA HIS A 297 -7.72 3.92 5.95
C HIS A 297 -6.45 4.48 5.31
N ASP A 298 -5.96 5.60 5.84
CA ASP A 298 -4.75 6.28 5.36
C ASP A 298 -4.85 6.77 3.89
N ALA A 299 -6.05 6.89 3.36
CA ALA A 299 -6.29 7.44 2.02
C ALA A 299 -5.96 8.94 1.97
N ASP A 300 -6.30 9.67 3.02
CA ASP A 300 -5.88 11.05 3.22
C ASP A 300 -4.52 11.08 3.91
N ARG A 301 -3.54 11.61 3.20
CA ARG A 301 -2.14 11.73 3.66
C ARG A 301 -1.73 13.17 3.88
N SER A 302 -2.67 14.08 4.02
CA SER A 302 -2.40 15.50 4.20
C SER A 302 -1.54 15.79 5.42
N ASP A 303 -1.68 14.99 6.49
CA ASP A 303 -0.93 15.14 7.74
C ASP A 303 0.40 14.35 7.78
N ASN A 304 0.69 13.54 6.78
CA ASN A 304 1.93 12.75 6.74
C ASN A 304 3.17 13.60 6.45
N ILE A 305 2.99 14.77 5.83
CA ILE A 305 4.09 15.74 5.64
C ILE A 305 3.97 16.80 6.72
N PRO A 306 4.99 16.98 7.57
CA PRO A 306 4.91 17.87 8.72
C PRO A 306 5.08 19.35 8.33
N TYR A 307 4.21 19.84 7.42
CA TYR A 307 4.17 21.25 7.08
C TYR A 307 3.77 22.09 8.31
N ASN A 308 4.47 23.19 8.51
CA ASN A 308 4.25 24.14 9.62
C ASN A 308 4.44 23.53 11.02
N LYS A 309 5.10 22.38 11.13
CA LYS A 309 5.45 21.73 12.39
C LYS A 309 6.95 21.79 12.66
N LEU A 310 7.31 21.71 13.92
CA LEU A 310 8.67 21.39 14.36
C LEU A 310 8.73 19.89 14.62
N PHE A 311 9.71 19.21 14.09
CA PHE A 311 9.81 17.75 14.18
C PHE A 311 11.26 17.28 14.23
N ARG A 312 11.44 16.07 14.75
CA ARG A 312 12.70 15.33 14.69
C ARG A 312 12.68 14.33 13.55
N ILE A 313 13.86 14.05 13.02
CA ILE A 313 14.06 13.06 11.95
C ILE A 313 14.80 11.87 12.54
N ILE A 314 14.16 10.71 12.58
CA ILE A 314 14.74 9.46 13.08
C ILE A 314 15.12 8.58 11.90
N ASN A 315 16.36 8.15 11.85
CA ASN A 315 16.80 7.17 10.83
C ASN A 315 16.32 5.77 11.21
N LEU A 316 15.55 5.10 10.35
CA LEU A 316 14.99 3.77 10.65
C LEU A 316 16.06 2.67 10.79
N ALA A 317 17.20 2.81 10.13
CA ALA A 317 18.26 1.81 10.19
C ALA A 317 19.01 1.83 11.52
N THR A 318 19.14 3.01 12.13
CA THR A 318 19.90 3.20 13.36
C THR A 318 19.05 3.44 14.59
N ASP A 319 17.76 3.76 14.38
CA ASP A 319 16.79 4.23 15.38
C ASP A 319 17.32 5.45 16.18
N ARG A 320 18.03 6.34 15.49
CA ARG A 320 18.67 7.53 16.08
C ARG A 320 18.23 8.80 15.38
N PRO A 321 18.09 9.90 16.14
CA PRO A 321 17.79 11.20 15.57
C PRO A 321 18.96 11.75 14.73
N MET A 322 18.61 12.44 13.66
CA MET A 322 19.52 13.26 12.87
C MET A 322 19.85 14.53 13.63
N PHE A 323 21.11 14.93 13.61
CA PHE A 323 21.61 16.13 14.27
C PHE A 323 22.35 17.05 13.33
N ALA A 324 22.07 18.33 13.45
CA ALA A 324 22.88 19.40 12.91
C ALA A 324 24.01 19.74 13.88
N MET A 325 25.26 19.62 13.45
CA MET A 325 26.44 19.92 14.27
C MET A 325 26.89 21.37 14.10
N PRO A 326 27.56 21.97 15.11
CA PRO A 326 28.06 23.38 15.04
C PRO A 326 28.97 23.62 13.84
N HIS A 327 29.84 22.65 13.49
CA HIS A 327 30.74 22.75 12.34
C HIS A 327 30.08 22.46 10.99
N GLY A 328 28.75 22.33 10.96
CA GLY A 328 27.99 22.23 9.73
C GLY A 328 27.81 20.82 9.16
N LEU A 329 28.32 19.77 9.80
CA LEU A 329 28.06 18.39 9.41
C LEU A 329 26.75 17.88 10.03
N VAL A 330 26.14 16.90 9.38
CA VAL A 330 24.92 16.26 9.86
C VAL A 330 25.24 14.80 10.23
N HIS A 331 24.95 14.42 11.46
CA HIS A 331 25.23 13.11 12.02
C HIS A 331 24.04 12.53 12.76
N ASP A 332 24.04 11.20 13.00
CA ASP A 332 23.26 10.60 14.08
C ASP A 332 23.94 10.86 15.41
N THR A 333 23.16 10.89 16.49
CA THR A 333 23.76 10.85 17.81
C THR A 333 24.37 9.49 18.12
N GLU A 334 25.57 9.49 18.66
CA GLU A 334 26.02 8.42 19.53
C GLU A 334 25.20 8.49 20.83
N PRO A 335 24.66 7.37 21.34
CA PRO A 335 24.14 7.37 22.69
C PRO A 335 25.31 7.65 23.62
N VAL A 336 25.29 8.82 24.25
CA VAL A 336 26.22 9.09 25.35
C VAL A 336 25.83 8.13 26.47
N ARG A 337 26.62 7.08 26.67
CA ARG A 337 26.40 6.12 27.75
C ARG A 337 26.20 6.88 29.06
N GLY A 338 25.01 6.82 29.63
CA GLY A 338 24.71 7.29 30.97
C GLY A 338 24.03 8.67 31.10
N THR A 339 23.56 9.29 30.02
CA THR A 339 22.72 10.52 30.14
C THR A 339 21.27 10.21 29.79
N PRO A 340 20.32 10.51 30.70
CA PRO A 340 18.89 10.44 30.36
C PRO A 340 18.56 11.41 29.22
N HIS A 341 17.67 11.02 28.33
CA HIS A 341 17.08 11.90 27.33
C HIS A 341 16.57 13.19 28.00
N GLY A 342 17.03 14.34 27.53
CA GLY A 342 16.55 15.63 28.02
C GLY A 342 17.42 16.34 29.05
N SER A 343 18.68 15.93 29.32
CA SER A 343 19.52 16.71 30.21
C SER A 343 20.05 17.97 29.52
N ALA A 344 19.89 19.14 30.18
CA ALA A 344 20.34 20.42 29.74
C ALA A 344 21.85 20.55 29.36
N LYS A 345 22.66 19.54 29.69
CA LYS A 345 24.08 19.45 29.30
C LYS A 345 24.30 19.03 27.85
N ALA A 346 23.31 18.35 27.21
CA ALA A 346 23.39 18.03 25.78
C ALA A 346 23.20 19.29 24.92
N GLN A 347 22.52 20.30 25.44
CA GLN A 347 22.31 21.60 24.75
C GLN A 347 23.53 22.53 24.76
N GLN A 348 24.50 22.34 25.64
CA GLN A 348 25.71 23.19 25.70
C GLN A 348 26.70 22.96 24.55
N GLY A 349 26.47 21.98 23.68
CA GLY A 349 27.33 21.70 22.53
C GLY A 349 26.84 22.19 21.18
N GLY A 350 25.72 22.94 21.11
CA GLY A 350 25.19 23.45 19.84
C GLY A 350 24.75 22.37 18.86
N ARG A 351 24.21 21.27 19.36
CA ARG A 351 23.56 20.20 18.57
C ARG A 351 22.09 20.55 18.45
N HIS A 352 21.57 20.49 17.23
CA HIS A 352 20.17 20.76 16.93
C HIS A 352 19.56 19.54 16.25
N ASP A 353 18.53 18.95 16.84
CA ASP A 353 17.81 17.77 16.35
C ASP A 353 16.38 18.07 15.91
N VAL A 354 16.00 19.34 15.91
CA VAL A 354 14.69 19.83 15.52
C VAL A 354 14.78 20.53 14.18
N PHE A 355 13.85 20.18 13.30
CA PHE A 355 13.77 20.68 11.93
C PHE A 355 12.37 21.22 11.64
N ARG A 356 12.26 22.00 10.59
CA ARG A 356 11.00 22.37 9.94
C ARG A 356 11.14 22.31 8.43
N LEU A 357 10.02 22.12 7.75
CA LEU A 357 9.95 22.18 6.29
C LEU A 357 9.66 23.62 5.85
N ILE A 358 10.34 24.02 4.80
CA ILE A 358 9.97 25.20 4.01
C ILE A 358 9.37 24.65 2.70
N ASP A 359 8.09 24.85 2.51
CA ASP A 359 7.38 24.43 1.29
C ASP A 359 7.86 25.21 0.07
N ARG A 360 8.20 24.50 -0.99
CA ARG A 360 8.62 25.06 -2.29
C ARG A 360 7.60 24.77 -3.39
N GLY A 361 6.48 24.16 -3.03
CA GLY A 361 5.44 23.71 -3.97
C GLY A 361 5.77 22.40 -4.66
N ASN A 362 4.73 21.72 -5.15
CA ASN A 362 4.83 20.45 -5.88
C ASN A 362 5.57 19.33 -5.11
N GLY A 363 5.43 19.28 -3.79
CA GLY A 363 6.10 18.29 -2.95
C GLY A 363 7.58 18.52 -2.72
N LYS A 364 8.09 19.66 -3.17
CA LYS A 364 9.47 20.09 -2.96
C LYS A 364 9.58 20.84 -1.64
N VAL A 365 10.65 20.57 -0.90
CA VAL A 365 10.88 21.15 0.42
C VAL A 365 12.36 21.51 0.61
N LEU A 366 12.60 22.52 1.47
CA LEU A 366 13.90 22.70 2.11
C LEU A 366 13.77 22.26 3.57
N LEU A 367 14.83 21.71 4.12
CA LEU A 367 14.93 21.40 5.56
C LEU A 367 15.72 22.51 6.25
N GLN A 368 15.06 23.14 7.22
CA GLN A 368 15.69 24.15 8.06
C GLN A 368 15.82 23.62 9.49
N CYS A 369 17.02 23.77 10.06
CA CYS A 369 17.27 23.48 11.46
C CYS A 369 16.66 24.54 12.38
N GLU A 370 16.49 24.22 13.63
CA GLU A 370 16.04 25.14 14.69
C GLU A 370 16.86 26.42 14.78
N ASP A 371 18.17 26.37 14.51
CA ASP A 371 19.07 27.52 14.52
C ASP A 371 19.01 28.39 13.26
N GLY A 372 18.11 28.08 12.34
CA GLY A 372 17.86 28.83 11.10
C GLY A 372 18.70 28.39 9.89
N ARG A 373 19.69 27.53 10.06
CA ARG A 373 20.49 26.98 8.94
C ARG A 373 19.72 25.97 8.14
N TYR A 374 20.10 25.83 6.88
CA TYR A 374 19.48 24.89 5.92
C TYR A 374 20.43 23.74 5.59
N LEU A 375 19.86 22.55 5.30
CA LEU A 375 20.64 21.47 4.74
C LEU A 375 21.08 21.81 3.31
N PHE A 376 22.34 21.53 2.99
CA PHE A 376 22.85 21.60 1.63
C PHE A 376 23.85 20.45 1.37
N VAL A 377 24.10 20.17 0.10
CA VAL A 377 25.01 19.10 -0.32
C VAL A 377 26.25 19.72 -0.97
N SER A 378 27.43 19.39 -0.42
CA SER A 378 28.70 19.85 -0.98
C SER A 378 29.12 18.97 -2.15
N GLY A 379 29.27 19.56 -3.32
CA GLY A 379 29.76 18.89 -4.52
C GLY A 379 28.74 18.76 -5.66
N LEU A 380 29.22 18.89 -6.88
CA LEU A 380 28.41 18.78 -8.10
C LEU A 380 28.41 17.33 -8.58
N GLY A 381 27.26 16.64 -8.45
CA GLY A 381 27.02 15.34 -9.11
C GLY A 381 27.79 14.14 -8.56
N LEU A 382 28.51 14.26 -7.47
CA LEU A 382 29.16 13.18 -6.72
C LEU A 382 28.53 13.02 -5.36
N PRO A 383 28.57 11.84 -4.74
CA PRO A 383 28.16 11.66 -3.36
C PRO A 383 28.88 12.68 -2.49
N GLY A 384 28.12 13.57 -1.87
CA GLY A 384 28.67 14.64 -1.05
C GLY A 384 28.15 14.57 0.37
N ASP A 385 28.94 15.10 1.30
CA ASP A 385 28.51 15.25 2.68
C ASP A 385 27.31 16.17 2.77
N VAL A 386 26.35 15.82 3.59
CA VAL A 386 25.24 16.70 3.94
C VAL A 386 25.72 17.68 5.00
N ARG A 387 25.61 18.95 4.70
CA ARG A 387 26.10 20.06 5.51
C ARG A 387 25.00 21.09 5.78
N LEU A 388 25.35 22.16 6.48
CA LEU A 388 24.47 23.25 6.83
C LEU A 388 25.01 24.58 6.26
N THR A 389 24.08 25.41 5.78
CA THR A 389 24.36 26.76 5.28
C THR A 389 23.37 27.77 5.83
N ASN A 390 23.82 29.03 5.97
CA ASN A 390 22.96 30.18 6.28
C ASN A 390 22.32 30.77 5.01
N ASP A 391 22.84 30.43 3.84
CA ASP A 391 22.34 30.93 2.57
C ASP A 391 21.27 30.02 2.00
N ILE A 392 20.02 30.48 1.95
CA ILE A 392 18.89 29.77 1.40
C ILE A 392 19.07 29.41 -0.09
N ASN A 393 19.86 30.20 -0.83
CA ASN A 393 20.10 29.91 -2.25
C ASN A 393 21.04 28.74 -2.47
N LEU A 394 21.80 28.35 -1.46
CA LEU A 394 22.63 27.15 -1.46
C LEU A 394 21.92 25.93 -0.85
N ALA A 395 20.74 26.12 -0.25
CA ALA A 395 19.99 25.05 0.37
C ALA A 395 19.62 23.97 -0.66
N GLU A 396 19.76 22.71 -0.28
CA GLU A 396 19.34 21.59 -1.13
C GLU A 396 17.81 21.50 -1.15
N GLU A 397 17.24 21.50 -2.34
CA GLU A 397 15.82 21.26 -2.55
C GLU A 397 15.58 19.76 -2.66
N PHE A 398 14.74 19.25 -1.78
CA PHE A 398 14.37 17.85 -1.75
C PHE A 398 12.94 17.64 -2.24
N LEU A 399 12.70 16.53 -2.88
CA LEU A 399 11.37 15.98 -3.06
C LEU A 399 11.06 15.05 -1.87
N TRP A 400 10.01 15.39 -1.13
CA TRP A 400 9.52 14.55 -0.04
C TRP A 400 8.81 13.33 -0.63
N GLN A 401 9.29 12.13 -0.28
CA GLN A 401 8.69 10.88 -0.72
C GLN A 401 8.08 10.16 0.47
N ASP A 402 6.77 10.26 0.58
CA ASP A 402 5.99 9.72 1.67
C ASP A 402 5.86 8.19 1.61
N TYR A 403 5.98 7.52 2.78
CA TYR A 403 5.83 6.08 2.95
C TYR A 403 4.71 5.76 3.91
N LEU A 404 3.86 6.42 4.37
CA LEU A 404 2.93 6.12 5.46
C LEU A 404 3.58 6.11 6.86
N ASN A 405 2.74 6.11 7.88
CA ASN A 405 3.17 6.00 9.28
C ASN A 405 4.25 6.99 9.67
N HIS A 406 4.22 8.21 9.11
CA HIS A 406 5.23 9.26 9.26
C HIS A 406 6.63 8.87 8.71
N GLU A 407 6.73 7.81 7.94
CA GLU A 407 7.97 7.42 7.27
C GLU A 407 8.13 8.16 5.94
N PHE A 408 9.38 8.44 5.56
CA PHE A 408 9.67 9.19 4.34
C PHE A 408 11.11 8.99 3.86
N MET A 409 11.34 9.36 2.60
CA MET A 409 12.68 9.60 2.04
C MET A 409 12.78 11.02 1.50
N LEU A 410 14.01 11.52 1.37
CA LEU A 410 14.32 12.81 0.78
C LEU A 410 15.22 12.62 -0.44
N MET A 411 14.69 12.90 -1.62
CA MET A 411 15.44 12.86 -2.87
C MET A 411 15.85 14.29 -3.27
N SER A 412 17.13 14.49 -3.53
CA SER A 412 17.59 15.76 -4.11
C SER A 412 16.97 15.97 -5.50
N THR A 413 16.42 17.15 -5.74
CA THR A 413 15.90 17.51 -7.07
C THR A 413 17.01 17.77 -8.09
N ARG A 414 18.24 17.92 -7.63
CA ARG A 414 19.42 18.20 -8.46
C ARG A 414 20.19 16.95 -8.85
N THR A 415 20.43 16.03 -7.92
CA THR A 415 21.23 14.82 -8.15
C THR A 415 20.39 13.57 -8.34
N HIS A 416 19.10 13.63 -7.98
CA HIS A 416 18.12 12.53 -7.99
C HIS A 416 18.55 11.33 -7.13
N THR A 417 19.48 11.55 -6.21
CA THR A 417 19.87 10.60 -5.17
C THR A 417 19.24 10.99 -3.84
N TYR A 418 19.30 10.09 -2.88
CA TYR A 418 18.66 10.25 -1.58
C TYR A 418 19.68 10.57 -0.51
N ILE A 419 19.27 11.38 0.45
CA ILE A 419 20.01 11.52 1.70
C ILE A 419 19.93 10.21 2.47
N GLY A 420 21.03 9.79 3.04
CA GLY A 420 21.08 8.60 3.88
C GLY A 420 22.36 8.48 4.68
N LYS A 421 22.37 7.48 5.57
CA LYS A 421 23.53 7.14 6.37
C LYS A 421 23.63 5.62 6.51
N SER A 422 24.75 5.05 6.09
CA SER A 422 25.00 3.62 6.27
C SER A 422 24.98 3.25 7.76
N PRO A 423 24.23 2.22 8.17
CA PRO A 423 24.20 1.78 9.56
C PRO A 423 25.53 1.16 10.04
N THR A 424 26.39 0.77 9.10
CA THR A 424 27.65 0.06 9.39
C THR A 424 28.87 0.97 9.49
N THR A 425 28.74 2.22 9.03
CA THR A 425 29.85 3.17 9.03
C THR A 425 29.58 4.31 10.01
N GLY A 426 30.61 4.79 10.70
CA GLY A 426 30.54 6.00 11.54
C GLY A 426 30.50 7.29 10.73
N SER A 427 30.27 7.23 9.42
CA SER A 427 30.28 8.36 8.50
C SER A 427 29.12 9.33 8.72
N PRO A 428 29.26 10.60 8.37
CA PRO A 428 28.14 11.54 8.35
C PRO A 428 27.10 11.13 7.30
N TYR A 429 25.97 11.84 7.27
CA TYR A 429 24.98 11.70 6.20
C TYR A 429 25.56 12.09 4.85
N SER A 430 25.16 11.37 3.81
CA SER A 430 25.58 11.61 2.43
C SER A 430 24.40 11.54 1.46
N MET A 431 24.63 12.01 0.23
CA MET A 431 23.66 12.00 -0.88
C MET A 431 24.02 10.97 -1.95
N ASP A 432 24.34 9.76 -1.56
CA ASP A 432 24.74 8.68 -2.47
C ASP A 432 23.78 7.48 -2.52
N PHE A 433 22.73 7.51 -1.73
CA PHE A 433 21.74 6.46 -1.70
C PHE A 433 20.85 6.49 -2.95
N LYS A 434 20.54 5.32 -3.47
CA LYS A 434 19.71 5.16 -4.67
C LYS A 434 18.22 4.94 -4.37
N GLY A 435 17.86 4.80 -3.12
CA GLY A 435 16.53 4.53 -2.58
C GLY A 435 16.57 3.57 -1.41
N ALA A 436 15.41 3.14 -0.93
CA ALA A 436 15.30 2.16 0.14
C ALA A 436 15.73 0.75 -0.30
N ASP A 437 16.09 -0.07 0.65
CA ASP A 437 16.11 -1.52 0.51
C ASP A 437 14.75 -2.12 0.94
N PRO A 438 14.47 -3.40 0.62
CA PRO A 438 13.22 -4.04 1.01
C PRO A 438 12.94 -4.07 2.51
N ALA A 439 13.99 -4.00 3.34
CA ALA A 439 13.88 -4.00 4.80
C ALA A 439 13.77 -2.59 5.41
N ARG A 440 13.82 -1.52 4.60
CA ARG A 440 13.88 -0.10 5.03
C ARG A 440 15.07 0.21 5.95
N LYS A 441 16.14 -0.58 5.90
CA LYS A 441 17.25 -0.51 6.86
C LYS A 441 18.61 -0.19 6.23
N ASN A 442 18.61 0.26 4.98
CA ASN A 442 19.84 0.71 4.34
C ASN A 442 20.31 2.10 4.79
N GLY A 443 19.47 2.83 5.52
CA GLY A 443 19.78 4.15 6.05
C GLY A 443 19.22 5.34 5.27
N ALA A 444 18.42 5.09 4.21
CA ALA A 444 17.79 6.16 3.41
C ALA A 444 16.34 6.45 3.80
N VAL A 445 15.76 5.67 4.71
CA VAL A 445 14.38 5.87 5.18
C VAL A 445 14.38 6.44 6.58
N PHE A 446 13.51 7.41 6.79
CA PHE A 446 13.37 8.15 8.03
C PHE A 446 11.93 8.09 8.54
N ARG A 447 11.76 8.33 9.83
CA ARG A 447 10.50 8.63 10.49
C ARG A 447 10.59 10.02 11.10
N TRP A 448 9.50 10.78 11.05
CA TRP A 448 9.44 12.05 11.77
C TRP A 448 8.56 11.93 13.03
N GLU A 449 8.94 12.68 14.05
CA GLU A 449 8.25 12.76 15.35
C GLU A 449 8.16 14.21 15.78
N GLU A 450 7.04 14.63 16.41
CA GLU A 450 6.87 15.96 17.00
C GLU A 450 7.68 16.16 18.28
#